data_b027b5f0a590272feb42c97c33fe8fbc
#
_entry.id   b027b5f0a590272feb42c97c33fe8fbc
#
_cell.length_a   1.000
_cell.length_b   1.000
_cell.length_c   1.000
_cell.angle_alpha   90.00
_cell.angle_beta   90.00
_cell.angle_gamma   90.00
#
_symmetry.space_group_name_H-M   'P 1'
#
loop_
_entity.id
_entity.type
_entity.pdbx_description
1 polymer ?
#
loop_
_entity_poly.entity_id
_entity_poly.type
_entity_poly.pdbx_seq_one_letter_code
_entity_poly.pdbx_strand_id
1 'polypeptide(L)'
;MKIKNFIKENYKFLITLLILVICLYIKLPYYAMAPGGTINITDRVVMQNYDKNKDGSLNMLYVSEYELTPGTYIVAKLKHWDIEKESTRRISNESTEEVKERNKIMRDNSLDIATMVAYTSANKKIDIKKKTNIVIATTKENGLKVGDIILKADNIECEDIKEIKQIISSKNIDDTV
;
A
#
# COMPACT_ATOMS: atom_id res chain seq x y z
N MET A 1 49.45 16.44 -9.11
CA MET A 1 49.56 16.85 -10.51
C MET A 1 48.87 15.87 -11.49
N LYS A 2 49.06 14.55 -11.37
CA LYS A 2 48.46 13.53 -12.28
C LYS A 2 46.93 13.51 -12.34
N ILE A 3 46.23 13.64 -11.19
CA ILE A 3 44.73 13.57 -11.12
C ILE A 3 44.11 14.77 -11.87
N LYS A 4 44.65 15.98 -11.71
CA LYS A 4 44.13 17.18 -12.36
C LYS A 4 44.22 17.12 -13.89
N ASN A 5 45.31 16.55 -14.42
CA ASN A 5 45.49 16.35 -15.86
C ASN A 5 44.52 15.26 -16.38
N PHE A 6 44.36 14.14 -15.65
CA PHE A 6 43.42 13.09 -15.99
C PHE A 6 41.98 13.62 -16.08
N ILE A 7 41.53 14.42 -15.10
CA ILE A 7 40.19 15.05 -15.10
C ILE A 7 40.06 15.98 -16.33
N LYS A 8 41.09 16.79 -16.62
CA LYS A 8 41.07 17.73 -17.74
C LYS A 8 41.01 17.04 -19.10
N GLU A 9 41.68 15.91 -19.26
CA GLU A 9 41.70 15.13 -20.50
C GLU A 9 40.42 14.32 -20.70
N ASN A 10 39.79 13.86 -19.62
CA ASN A 10 38.63 12.95 -19.65
C ASN A 10 37.32 13.59 -19.17
N TYR A 11 37.24 14.93 -19.07
CA TYR A 11 36.07 15.59 -18.45
C TYR A 11 34.75 15.26 -19.14
N LYS A 12 34.73 15.13 -20.46
CA LYS A 12 33.52 14.76 -21.23
C LYS A 12 33.03 13.37 -20.83
N PHE A 13 33.93 12.41 -20.74
CA PHE A 13 33.61 11.04 -20.29
C PHE A 13 33.14 11.03 -18.86
N LEU A 14 33.80 11.76 -17.96
CA LEU A 14 33.41 11.85 -16.56
C LEU A 14 32.02 12.49 -16.36
N ILE A 15 31.71 13.54 -17.12
CA ILE A 15 30.37 14.16 -17.13
C ILE A 15 29.31 13.19 -17.63
N THR A 16 29.58 12.50 -18.75
CA THR A 16 28.65 11.50 -19.28
C THR A 16 28.40 10.37 -18.28
N LEU A 17 29.44 9.88 -17.61
CA LEU A 17 29.36 8.87 -16.59
C LEU A 17 28.54 9.37 -15.38
N LEU A 18 28.79 10.62 -14.96
CA LEU A 18 28.02 11.24 -13.86
C LEU A 18 26.52 11.34 -14.19
N ILE A 19 26.20 11.80 -15.42
CA ILE A 19 24.82 11.87 -15.89
C ILE A 19 24.18 10.47 -15.91
N LEU A 20 24.90 9.47 -16.38
CA LEU A 20 24.43 8.09 -16.39
C LEU A 20 24.11 7.59 -14.97
N VAL A 21 25.00 7.85 -14.02
CA VAL A 21 24.77 7.49 -12.60
C VAL A 21 23.54 8.20 -12.06
N ILE A 22 23.39 9.50 -12.31
CA ILE A 22 22.20 10.26 -11.92
C ILE A 22 20.93 9.63 -12.52
N CYS A 23 20.95 9.33 -13.82
CA CYS A 23 19.80 8.74 -14.51
C CYS A 23 19.40 7.36 -13.99
N LEU A 24 20.33 6.59 -13.45
CA LEU A 24 20.07 5.22 -12.99
C LEU A 24 19.78 5.12 -11.49
N TYR A 25 20.35 5.99 -10.67
CA TYR A 25 20.34 5.80 -9.20
C TYR A 25 19.53 6.85 -8.43
N ILE A 26 19.37 8.07 -8.93
CA ILE A 26 18.58 9.09 -8.23
C ILE A 26 17.11 8.74 -8.36
N LYS A 27 16.45 8.53 -7.23
CA LYS A 27 15.01 8.27 -7.16
C LYS A 27 14.23 9.57 -7.33
N LEU A 28 13.21 9.54 -8.16
CA LEU A 28 12.24 10.61 -8.32
C LEU A 28 11.04 10.36 -7.41
N PRO A 29 10.31 11.39 -6.99
CA PRO A 29 9.08 11.23 -6.21
C PRO A 29 7.90 10.79 -7.10
N TYR A 30 8.11 9.77 -7.91
CA TYR A 30 7.16 9.20 -8.84
C TYR A 30 7.24 7.67 -8.84
N TYR A 31 6.09 7.05 -9.01
CA TYR A 31 5.93 5.62 -9.24
C TYR A 31 5.30 5.38 -10.61
N ALA A 32 5.66 4.29 -11.24
CA ALA A 32 4.98 3.82 -12.45
C ALA A 32 4.34 2.47 -12.21
N MET A 33 3.11 2.31 -12.69
CA MET A 33 2.41 1.05 -12.76
C MET A 33 2.59 0.45 -14.16
N ALA A 34 3.34 -0.64 -14.21
CA ALA A 34 3.55 -1.41 -15.44
C ALA A 34 2.61 -2.62 -15.48
N PRO A 35 2.30 -3.12 -16.67
CA PRO A 35 1.62 -4.42 -16.79
C PRO A 35 2.38 -5.49 -16.01
N GLY A 36 1.68 -6.20 -15.14
CA GLY A 36 2.21 -7.33 -14.38
C GLY A 36 1.94 -8.63 -15.12
N GLY A 37 1.20 -9.51 -14.46
CA GLY A 37 0.88 -10.83 -15.00
C GLY A 37 -0.30 -11.46 -14.27
N THR A 38 -0.36 -12.78 -14.34
CA THR A 38 -1.36 -13.58 -13.65
C THR A 38 -0.69 -14.52 -12.65
N ILE A 39 -1.31 -14.68 -11.49
CA ILE A 39 -0.91 -15.67 -10.49
C ILE A 39 -2.06 -16.63 -10.32
N ASN A 40 -1.80 -17.93 -10.49
CA ASN A 40 -2.77 -18.95 -10.17
C ASN A 40 -2.94 -19.04 -8.65
N ILE A 41 -4.16 -18.79 -8.19
CA ILE A 41 -4.52 -18.82 -6.76
C ILE A 41 -5.42 -20.02 -6.42
N THR A 42 -5.66 -20.94 -7.33
CA THR A 42 -6.52 -22.12 -7.12
C THR A 42 -6.10 -22.89 -5.87
N ASP A 43 -4.81 -23.04 -5.64
CA ASP A 43 -4.27 -23.78 -4.49
C ASP A 43 -4.28 -23.00 -3.17
N ARG A 44 -4.50 -21.66 -3.24
CA ARG A 44 -4.58 -20.79 -2.07
C ARG A 44 -6.00 -20.68 -1.51
N VAL A 45 -7.01 -21.05 -2.32
CA VAL A 45 -8.39 -21.11 -1.87
C VAL A 45 -8.67 -22.53 -1.38
N VAL A 46 -8.74 -22.69 -0.08
CA VAL A 46 -9.00 -24.00 0.56
C VAL A 46 -10.41 -23.98 1.14
N MET A 47 -11.24 -24.91 0.72
CA MET A 47 -12.56 -25.15 1.28
C MET A 47 -12.60 -26.54 1.89
N GLN A 48 -13.19 -26.65 3.10
CA GLN A 48 -13.34 -27.92 3.78
C GLN A 48 -14.38 -28.78 3.03
N ASN A 49 -14.06 -30.05 2.78
CA ASN A 49 -14.91 -31.01 2.06
C ASN A 49 -15.21 -30.64 0.59
N TYR A 50 -14.33 -29.91 -0.05
CA TYR A 50 -14.44 -29.60 -1.46
C TYR A 50 -13.33 -30.30 -2.25
N ASP A 51 -13.72 -31.19 -3.15
CA ASP A 51 -12.79 -31.75 -4.13
C ASP A 51 -12.45 -30.67 -5.16
N LYS A 52 -11.16 -30.38 -5.29
CA LYS A 52 -10.69 -29.43 -6.29
C LYS A 52 -11.11 -29.89 -7.67
N ASN A 53 -11.99 -29.11 -8.30
CA ASN A 53 -12.39 -29.38 -9.68
C ASN A 53 -11.15 -29.28 -10.56
N LYS A 54 -10.87 -30.36 -11.32
CA LYS A 54 -9.66 -30.44 -12.14
C LYS A 54 -9.75 -29.57 -13.41
N ASP A 55 -10.95 -29.10 -13.74
CA ASP A 55 -11.26 -28.44 -15.01
C ASP A 55 -11.43 -26.92 -14.83
N GLY A 56 -10.39 -26.25 -14.36
CA GLY A 56 -10.41 -24.80 -14.25
C GLY A 56 -9.29 -24.25 -13.38
N SER A 57 -9.04 -22.95 -13.51
CA SER A 57 -8.07 -22.25 -12.66
C SER A 57 -8.62 -20.90 -12.22
N LEU A 58 -8.36 -20.56 -10.98
CA LEU A 58 -8.62 -19.23 -10.44
C LEU A 58 -7.34 -18.41 -10.53
N ASN A 59 -7.36 -17.35 -11.35
CA ASN A 59 -6.20 -16.52 -11.58
C ASN A 59 -6.45 -15.09 -11.10
N MET A 60 -5.47 -14.54 -10.38
CA MET A 60 -5.45 -13.15 -9.96
C MET A 60 -4.53 -12.36 -10.88
N LEU A 61 -5.02 -11.23 -11.39
CA LEU A 61 -4.20 -10.26 -12.13
C LEU A 61 -3.45 -9.39 -11.13
N TYR A 62 -2.20 -9.04 -11.48
CA TYR A 62 -1.42 -8.07 -10.72
C TYR A 62 -0.74 -7.07 -11.65
N VAL A 63 -0.43 -5.90 -11.13
CA VAL A 63 0.41 -4.88 -11.75
C VAL A 63 1.75 -4.83 -11.04
N SER A 64 2.79 -4.47 -11.79
CA SER A 64 4.12 -4.24 -11.22
C SER A 64 4.32 -2.76 -10.96
N GLU A 65 4.78 -2.42 -9.78
CA GLU A 65 5.03 -1.05 -9.36
C GLU A 65 6.52 -0.80 -9.22
N TYR A 66 6.97 0.32 -9.77
CA TYR A 66 8.39 0.72 -9.77
C TYR A 66 8.55 2.15 -9.28
N GLU A 67 9.48 2.37 -8.33
CA GLU A 67 10.01 3.71 -8.05
C GLU A 67 10.81 4.18 -9.26
N LEU A 68 10.55 5.40 -9.72
CA LEU A 68 11.16 5.91 -10.92
C LEU A 68 12.48 6.64 -10.64
N THR A 69 13.46 6.40 -11.51
CA THR A 69 14.65 7.23 -11.71
C THR A 69 14.46 8.06 -12.98
N PRO A 70 15.27 9.09 -13.27
CA PRO A 70 15.16 9.83 -14.53
C PRO A 70 15.20 8.92 -15.77
N GLY A 71 16.05 7.89 -15.77
CA GLY A 71 16.13 6.92 -16.86
C GLY A 71 14.87 6.08 -17.00
N THR A 72 14.38 5.50 -15.90
CA THR A 72 13.16 4.68 -15.92
C THR A 72 11.89 5.52 -16.13
N TYR A 73 11.90 6.81 -15.77
CA TYR A 73 10.81 7.74 -16.09
C TYR A 73 10.62 7.90 -17.60
N ILE A 74 11.72 8.05 -18.35
CA ILE A 74 11.67 8.12 -19.81
C ILE A 74 11.10 6.81 -20.39
N VAL A 75 11.56 5.66 -19.89
CA VAL A 75 11.04 4.35 -20.32
C VAL A 75 9.54 4.22 -20.02
N ALA A 76 9.10 4.61 -18.82
CA ALA A 76 7.70 4.57 -18.44
C ALA A 76 6.83 5.44 -19.35
N LYS A 77 7.31 6.65 -19.72
CA LYS A 77 6.64 7.53 -20.68
C LYS A 77 6.53 6.90 -22.08
N LEU A 78 7.62 6.32 -22.59
CA LEU A 78 7.64 5.66 -23.90
C LEU A 78 6.74 4.41 -23.94
N LYS A 79 6.61 3.71 -22.82
CA LYS A 79 5.77 2.53 -22.67
C LYS A 79 4.31 2.87 -22.34
N HIS A 80 3.97 4.14 -22.18
CA HIS A 80 2.64 4.61 -21.74
C HIS A 80 2.18 3.98 -20.42
N TRP A 81 3.12 3.75 -19.51
CA TRP A 81 2.79 3.28 -18.17
C TRP A 81 2.11 4.40 -17.38
N ASP A 82 1.23 4.03 -16.47
CA ASP A 82 0.59 4.99 -15.58
C ASP A 82 1.60 5.50 -14.55
N ILE A 83 1.77 6.83 -14.47
CA ILE A 83 2.78 7.47 -13.63
C ILE A 83 2.06 8.34 -12.60
N GLU A 84 2.26 8.02 -11.32
CA GLU A 84 1.71 8.73 -10.18
C GLU A 84 2.80 9.41 -9.34
N LYS A 85 2.44 10.54 -8.72
CA LYS A 85 3.31 11.15 -7.72
C LYS A 85 3.25 10.37 -6.41
N GLU A 86 4.39 10.27 -5.72
CA GLU A 86 4.45 9.67 -4.38
C GLU A 86 3.44 10.32 -3.41
N SER A 87 3.27 11.64 -3.48
CA SER A 87 2.36 12.39 -2.62
C SER A 87 0.89 12.01 -2.77
N THR A 88 0.46 11.50 -3.93
CA THR A 88 -0.94 11.04 -4.13
C THR A 88 -1.22 9.70 -3.48
N ARG A 89 -0.20 8.95 -3.11
CA ARG A 89 -0.29 7.61 -2.51
C ARG A 89 -0.21 7.62 -0.99
N ARG A 90 0.31 8.71 -0.45
CA ARG A 90 0.44 8.90 1.00
C ARG A 90 -0.77 9.66 1.54
N ILE A 91 -1.31 9.17 2.63
CA ILE A 91 -2.33 9.89 3.39
C ILE A 91 -1.56 10.78 4.37
N SER A 92 -1.66 12.10 4.22
CA SER A 92 -0.89 13.04 5.05
C SER A 92 0.64 12.81 4.90
N ASN A 93 1.40 12.94 5.98
CA ASN A 93 2.86 12.79 6.00
C ASN A 93 3.29 11.37 6.42
N GLU A 94 2.64 10.32 5.88
CA GLU A 94 2.99 8.94 6.18
C GLU A 94 4.45 8.62 5.82
N SER A 95 5.13 7.90 6.70
CA SER A 95 6.41 7.26 6.38
C SER A 95 6.20 6.03 5.49
N THR A 96 7.27 5.53 4.90
CA THR A 96 7.23 4.31 4.08
C THR A 96 6.78 3.09 4.90
N GLU A 97 7.15 3.03 6.17
CA GLU A 97 6.77 1.98 7.11
C GLU A 97 5.27 2.03 7.41
N GLU A 98 4.73 3.22 7.66
CA GLU A 98 3.28 3.41 7.88
C GLU A 98 2.45 3.02 6.66
N VAL A 99 2.91 3.37 5.44
CA VAL A 99 2.27 2.93 4.19
C VAL A 99 2.26 1.41 4.07
N LYS A 100 3.36 0.74 4.40
CA LYS A 100 3.44 -0.74 4.38
C LYS A 100 2.48 -1.36 5.39
N GLU A 101 2.44 -0.84 6.62
CA GLU A 101 1.54 -1.35 7.67
C GLU A 101 0.07 -1.12 7.29
N ARG A 102 -0.28 0.07 6.81
CA ARG A 102 -1.62 0.37 6.28
C ARG A 102 -2.03 -0.62 5.17
N ASN A 103 -1.14 -0.86 4.21
CA ASN A 103 -1.42 -1.79 3.10
C ASN A 103 -1.61 -3.22 3.59
N LYS A 104 -0.88 -3.64 4.62
CA LYS A 104 -1.05 -4.96 5.25
C LYS A 104 -2.40 -5.07 5.94
N ILE A 105 -2.78 -4.07 6.75
CA ILE A 105 -4.10 -4.02 7.41
C ILE A 105 -5.23 -4.07 6.38
N MET A 106 -5.13 -3.27 5.30
CA MET A 106 -6.13 -3.25 4.24
C MET A 106 -6.23 -4.58 3.51
N ARG A 107 -5.09 -5.26 3.25
CA ARG A 107 -5.07 -6.59 2.66
C ARG A 107 -5.78 -7.60 3.56
N ASP A 108 -5.47 -7.63 4.85
CA ASP A 108 -6.03 -8.58 5.79
C ASP A 108 -7.55 -8.36 5.93
N ASN A 109 -7.99 -7.12 6.06
CA ASN A 109 -9.41 -6.77 6.05
C ASN A 109 -10.12 -7.19 4.73
N SER A 110 -9.45 -7.06 3.59
CA SER A 110 -10.00 -7.48 2.29
C SER A 110 -10.20 -9.00 2.23
N LEU A 111 -9.30 -9.79 2.83
CA LEU A 111 -9.44 -11.24 2.93
C LEU A 111 -10.60 -11.65 3.82
N ASP A 112 -10.78 -10.97 4.96
CA ASP A 112 -11.90 -11.21 5.86
C ASP A 112 -13.24 -10.89 5.18
N ILE A 113 -13.34 -9.73 4.51
CA ILE A 113 -14.53 -9.33 3.74
C ILE A 113 -14.81 -10.33 2.62
N ALA A 114 -13.80 -10.75 1.86
CA ALA A 114 -13.96 -11.73 0.78
C ALA A 114 -14.51 -13.06 1.33
N THR A 115 -14.00 -13.50 2.47
CA THR A 115 -14.48 -14.70 3.16
C THR A 115 -15.95 -14.53 3.57
N MET A 116 -16.32 -13.40 4.18
CA MET A 116 -17.70 -13.10 4.55
C MET A 116 -18.63 -13.12 3.35
N VAL A 117 -18.24 -12.47 2.25
CA VAL A 117 -19.03 -12.43 1.01
C VAL A 117 -19.21 -13.82 0.44
N ALA A 118 -18.15 -14.64 0.41
CA ALA A 118 -18.21 -16.00 -0.11
C ALA A 118 -19.20 -16.87 0.69
N TYR A 119 -19.13 -16.84 2.02
CA TYR A 119 -20.05 -17.60 2.87
C TYR A 119 -21.49 -17.10 2.74
N THR A 120 -21.70 -15.78 2.72
CA THR A 120 -23.02 -15.17 2.54
C THR A 120 -23.65 -15.57 1.21
N SER A 121 -22.87 -15.51 0.13
CA SER A 121 -23.30 -15.91 -1.23
C SER A 121 -23.65 -17.40 -1.32
N ALA A 122 -22.98 -18.22 -0.50
CA ALA A 122 -23.27 -19.64 -0.37
C ALA A 122 -24.43 -19.97 0.59
N ASN A 123 -25.13 -18.97 1.11
CA ASN A 123 -26.17 -19.10 2.15
C ASN A 123 -25.69 -19.85 3.41
N LYS A 124 -24.42 -19.68 3.77
CA LYS A 124 -23.83 -20.24 4.98
C LYS A 124 -23.84 -19.20 6.11
N LYS A 125 -24.07 -19.66 7.33
CA LYS A 125 -23.97 -18.81 8.52
C LYS A 125 -22.51 -18.43 8.78
N ILE A 126 -22.31 -17.16 9.12
CA ILE A 126 -21.02 -16.63 9.58
C ILE A 126 -21.17 -16.24 11.03
N ASP A 127 -20.23 -16.68 11.84
CA ASP A 127 -20.10 -16.26 13.24
C ASP A 127 -18.93 -15.29 13.35
N ILE A 128 -19.25 -14.00 13.52
CA ILE A 128 -18.23 -12.95 13.71
C ILE A 128 -17.88 -12.91 15.18
N LYS A 129 -16.74 -13.50 15.54
CA LYS A 129 -16.27 -13.57 16.93
C LYS A 129 -15.84 -12.24 17.51
N LYS A 130 -15.26 -11.37 16.68
CA LYS A 130 -14.74 -10.07 17.10
C LYS A 130 -14.67 -9.10 15.93
N LYS A 131 -15.04 -7.85 16.20
CA LYS A 131 -14.76 -6.70 15.34
C LYS A 131 -13.68 -5.85 16.02
N THR A 132 -12.86 -5.17 15.21
CA THR A 132 -11.75 -4.37 15.73
C THR A 132 -11.63 -3.09 14.93
N ASN A 133 -11.59 -1.95 15.60
CA ASN A 133 -11.36 -0.65 14.97
C ASN A 133 -9.85 -0.39 14.95
N ILE A 134 -9.25 -0.39 13.77
CA ILE A 134 -7.80 -0.23 13.59
C ILE A 134 -7.52 1.12 12.91
N VAL A 135 -6.55 1.86 13.42
CA VAL A 135 -6.08 3.12 12.82
C VAL A 135 -5.28 2.80 11.56
N ILE A 136 -5.77 3.24 10.41
CA ILE A 136 -5.11 3.03 9.11
C ILE A 136 -4.29 4.24 8.63
N ALA A 137 -4.58 5.43 9.16
CA ALA A 137 -3.84 6.66 8.88
C ALA A 137 -4.01 7.65 10.03
N THR A 138 -3.02 8.52 10.23
CA THR A 138 -3.03 9.53 11.29
C THR A 138 -2.29 10.78 10.86
N THR A 139 -2.60 11.92 11.46
CA THR A 139 -1.91 13.21 11.27
C THR A 139 -0.71 13.41 12.19
N LYS A 140 -0.32 12.44 12.98
CA LYS A 140 0.80 12.46 13.97
C LYS A 140 0.63 13.42 15.15
N GLU A 141 -0.29 14.36 15.10
CA GLU A 141 -0.52 15.36 16.16
C GLU A 141 -1.40 14.82 17.29
N ASN A 142 -2.11 13.75 17.04
CA ASN A 142 -3.10 13.16 17.97
C ASN A 142 -2.57 12.00 18.82
N GLY A 143 -1.27 11.69 18.73
CA GLY A 143 -0.66 10.60 19.50
C GLY A 143 -0.97 9.18 19.02
N LEU A 144 -1.89 9.00 18.05
CA LEU A 144 -2.22 7.69 17.46
C LEU A 144 -1.17 7.27 16.43
N LYS A 145 -1.01 5.95 16.25
CA LYS A 145 -0.14 5.36 15.24
C LYS A 145 -0.93 4.43 14.32
N VAL A 146 -0.44 4.26 13.11
CA VAL A 146 -0.99 3.25 12.19
C VAL A 146 -0.83 1.86 12.83
N GLY A 147 -1.91 1.09 12.85
CA GLY A 147 -1.97 -0.22 13.50
C GLY A 147 -2.52 -0.20 14.94
N ASP A 148 -2.68 0.97 15.56
CA ASP A 148 -3.30 1.06 16.88
C ASP A 148 -4.75 0.58 16.83
N ILE A 149 -5.18 -0.09 17.90
CA ILE A 149 -6.53 -0.60 18.05
C ILE A 149 -7.28 0.31 19.03
N ILE A 150 -8.35 0.91 18.55
CA ILE A 150 -9.23 1.72 19.40
C ILE A 150 -10.19 0.78 20.14
N LEU A 151 -10.04 0.70 21.44
CA LEU A 151 -10.90 -0.12 22.31
C LEU A 151 -12.02 0.69 22.92
N LYS A 152 -11.76 1.95 23.25
CA LYS A 152 -12.72 2.85 23.94
C LYS A 152 -12.58 4.27 23.38
N ALA A 153 -13.70 4.98 23.40
CA ALA A 153 -13.77 6.42 23.21
C ALA A 153 -14.57 6.99 24.40
N ASP A 154 -14.06 8.02 25.10
CA ASP A 154 -14.67 8.55 26.34
C ASP A 154 -15.00 7.46 27.40
N ASN A 155 -14.11 6.48 27.58
CA ASN A 155 -14.32 5.31 28.44
C ASN A 155 -15.48 4.37 28.02
N ILE A 156 -16.13 4.61 26.88
CA ILE A 156 -17.18 3.75 26.31
C ILE A 156 -16.49 2.74 25.36
N GLU A 157 -16.75 1.46 25.55
CA GLU A 157 -16.27 0.42 24.64
C GLU A 157 -16.95 0.56 23.29
N CYS A 158 -16.15 0.56 22.20
CA CYS A 158 -16.62 0.75 20.84
C CYS A 158 -16.25 -0.46 19.99
N GLU A 159 -17.24 -1.23 19.57
CA GLU A 159 -17.06 -2.35 18.64
C GLU A 159 -17.22 -1.93 17.17
N ASP A 160 -18.00 -0.88 16.92
CA ASP A 160 -18.28 -0.37 15.58
C ASP A 160 -17.76 1.06 15.42
N ILE A 161 -17.22 1.36 14.23
CA ILE A 161 -16.75 2.71 13.87
C ILE A 161 -17.86 3.77 13.97
N LYS A 162 -19.15 3.37 13.85
CA LYS A 162 -20.28 4.28 13.99
C LYS A 162 -20.40 4.82 15.41
N GLU A 163 -20.11 4.01 16.42
CA GLU A 163 -20.13 4.41 17.83
C GLU A 163 -19.05 5.46 18.10
N ILE A 164 -17.84 5.21 17.61
CA ILE A 164 -16.74 6.17 17.71
C ILE A 164 -17.13 7.50 17.04
N LYS A 165 -17.73 7.44 15.84
CA LYS A 165 -18.18 8.64 15.13
C LYS A 165 -19.25 9.41 15.88
N GLN A 166 -20.18 8.73 16.52
CA GLN A 166 -21.23 9.37 17.34
C GLN A 166 -20.62 10.11 18.54
N ILE A 167 -19.69 9.46 19.25
CA ILE A 167 -19.00 10.09 20.38
C ILE A 167 -18.24 11.33 19.92
N ILE A 168 -17.43 11.21 18.85
CA ILE A 168 -16.66 12.34 18.33
C ILE A 168 -17.59 13.46 17.84
N SER A 169 -18.69 13.14 17.15
CA SER A 169 -19.62 14.15 16.61
C SER A 169 -20.37 14.94 17.69
N SER A 170 -20.43 14.45 18.91
CA SER A 170 -21.00 15.13 20.05
C SER A 170 -20.04 16.11 20.76
N LYS A 171 -18.77 16.14 20.34
CA LYS A 171 -17.70 16.95 20.92
C LYS A 171 -17.47 18.25 20.14
N ASN A 172 -16.90 19.23 20.82
CA ASN A 172 -16.39 20.43 20.16
C ASN A 172 -14.96 20.19 19.65
N ILE A 173 -14.51 21.07 18.77
CA ILE A 173 -13.10 21.11 18.33
C ILE A 173 -12.24 21.36 19.59
N ASP A 174 -11.13 20.64 19.71
CA ASP A 174 -10.17 20.65 20.84
C ASP A 174 -10.63 19.91 22.12
N ASP A 175 -11.82 19.29 22.12
CA ASP A 175 -12.20 18.40 23.22
C ASP A 175 -11.37 17.10 23.17
N THR A 176 -11.04 16.57 24.36
CA THR A 176 -10.35 15.27 24.48
C THR A 176 -11.37 14.13 24.46
N VAL A 177 -10.99 13.01 23.84
CA VAL A 177 -11.79 11.78 23.75
C VAL A 177 -11.05 10.63 24.40
#